data_5ddffa44e6c6794c8bfcae0381173268
#
_entry.id   5ddffa44e6c6794c8bfcae0381173268
#
_cell.length_a   1.000
_cell.length_b   1.000
_cell.length_c   1.000
_cell.angle_alpha   90.00
_cell.angle_beta   90.00
_cell.angle_gamma   90.00
#
_symmetry.space_group_name_H-M   'P 1'
#
loop_
_entity.id
_entity.type
_entity.pdbx_description
1 polymer ?
#
loop_
_entity_poly.entity_id
_entity_poly.type
_entity_poly.pdbx_seq_one_letter_code
_entity_poly.pdbx_strand_id
1 'polypeptide(L)'
;MKKRFLNGIGYGIDGYCCEEGDRQRAAGNKKINYTNIAINGLLFKYKPTNAEIEVDGQHYSYKKVWLAPSMNGRYYGGGMIATPAQDRLSKDRLLSLLLFHGSGKIVTLAIFPSIFKGKHIDHPKNVEVKTGHRIKVTFDRPVALQIDGETVLNVKTYTAYKE
;
A
#
# COMPACT_ATOMS: atom_id res chain seq x y z
N MET A 1 -17.72 7.66 1.40
CA MET A 1 -18.09 6.25 1.12
C MET A 1 -17.55 5.38 2.24
N LYS A 2 -18.34 4.43 2.80
CA LYS A 2 -17.88 3.43 3.78
C LYS A 2 -17.83 2.07 3.08
N LYS A 3 -16.69 1.38 3.18
CA LYS A 3 -16.49 0.01 2.67
C LYS A 3 -15.89 -0.85 3.77
N ARG A 4 -16.20 -2.14 3.78
CA ARG A 4 -15.54 -3.15 4.63
C ARG A 4 -14.43 -3.81 3.86
N PHE A 5 -13.36 -4.22 4.55
CA PHE A 5 -12.27 -4.99 3.98
C PHE A 5 -11.86 -6.11 4.94
N LEU A 6 -11.39 -7.20 4.37
CA LEU A 6 -10.90 -8.36 5.12
C LEU A 6 -9.39 -8.33 5.32
N ASN A 7 -8.67 -7.89 4.29
CA ASN A 7 -7.23 -7.98 4.22
C ASN A 7 -6.56 -6.61 4.32
N GLY A 8 -6.87 -5.68 3.43
CA GLY A 8 -6.25 -4.37 3.49
C GLY A 8 -6.76 -3.36 2.48
N ILE A 9 -6.38 -2.12 2.76
CA ILE A 9 -6.54 -0.97 1.86
C ILE A 9 -5.14 -0.59 1.41
N GLY A 10 -4.84 -0.71 0.11
CA GLY A 10 -3.54 -0.38 -0.44
C GLY A 10 -3.54 0.96 -1.16
N TYR A 11 -2.53 1.76 -0.85
CA TYR A 11 -2.13 2.90 -1.64
C TYR A 11 -0.73 2.68 -2.18
N GLY A 12 -0.52 3.15 -3.36
CA GLY A 12 0.77 3.24 -3.98
C GLY A 12 0.85 2.38 -5.23
N ILE A 13 1.99 1.72 -5.41
CA ILE A 13 2.19 0.88 -6.60
C ILE A 13 1.15 -0.24 -6.73
N ASP A 14 0.61 -0.73 -5.63
CA ASP A 14 -0.44 -1.74 -5.62
C ASP A 14 -1.79 -1.20 -6.14
N GLY A 15 -2.19 0.02 -5.77
CA GLY A 15 -3.35 0.71 -6.34
C GLY A 15 -3.17 0.94 -7.85
N TYR A 16 -1.99 1.37 -8.26
CA TYR A 16 -1.63 1.47 -9.68
C TYR A 16 -1.71 0.12 -10.39
N CYS A 17 -1.21 -0.95 -9.78
CA CYS A 17 -1.27 -2.30 -10.35
C CYS A 17 -2.71 -2.78 -10.55
N CYS A 18 -3.60 -2.51 -9.60
CA CYS A 18 -5.02 -2.86 -9.73
C CYS A 18 -5.68 -2.08 -10.88
N GLU A 19 -5.48 -0.76 -10.92
CA GLU A 19 -6.02 0.10 -12.00
C GLU A 19 -5.54 -0.35 -13.38
N GLU A 20 -4.24 -0.59 -13.54
CA GLU A 20 -3.66 -1.06 -14.79
C GLU A 20 -4.12 -2.48 -15.16
N GLY A 21 -4.26 -3.35 -14.16
CA GLY A 21 -4.81 -4.70 -14.33
C GLY A 21 -6.24 -4.68 -14.82
N ASP A 22 -7.09 -3.82 -14.28
CA ASP A 22 -8.47 -3.63 -14.71
C ASP A 22 -8.53 -3.10 -16.14
N ARG A 23 -7.65 -2.16 -16.48
CA ARG A 23 -7.52 -1.63 -17.84
C ARG A 23 -7.14 -2.73 -18.85
N GLN A 24 -6.20 -3.61 -18.50
CA GLN A 24 -5.78 -4.73 -19.35
C GLN A 24 -6.88 -5.77 -19.51
N ARG A 25 -7.67 -6.06 -18.46
CA ARG A 25 -8.85 -6.94 -18.55
C ARG A 25 -9.91 -6.36 -19.49
N ALA A 26 -10.20 -5.08 -19.36
CA ALA A 26 -11.14 -4.39 -20.25
C ALA A 26 -10.67 -4.40 -21.72
N ALA A 27 -9.36 -4.44 -21.96
CA ALA A 27 -8.76 -4.60 -23.30
C ALA A 27 -8.72 -6.06 -23.80
N GLY A 28 -9.28 -7.03 -23.04
CA GLY A 28 -9.40 -8.43 -23.45
C GLY A 28 -8.25 -9.35 -23.03
N ASN A 29 -7.29 -8.88 -22.22
CA ASN A 29 -6.20 -9.71 -21.73
C ASN A 29 -6.68 -10.71 -20.68
N LYS A 30 -6.53 -12.01 -20.95
CA LYS A 30 -6.96 -13.09 -20.06
C LYS A 30 -6.00 -13.36 -18.89
N LYS A 31 -4.72 -13.02 -19.07
CA LYS A 31 -3.69 -13.21 -18.03
C LYS A 31 -3.05 -11.88 -17.70
N ILE A 32 -3.13 -11.47 -16.44
CA ILE A 32 -2.55 -10.23 -15.93
C ILE A 32 -1.30 -10.57 -15.12
N ASN A 33 -0.15 -10.01 -15.52
CA ASN A 33 1.10 -10.16 -14.79
C ASN A 33 1.34 -8.93 -13.91
N TYR A 34 0.87 -8.99 -12.68
CA TYR A 34 0.98 -7.89 -11.73
C TYR A 34 2.43 -7.55 -11.36
N THR A 35 3.33 -8.52 -11.36
CA THR A 35 4.76 -8.27 -11.13
C THR A 35 5.36 -7.38 -12.22
N ASN A 36 5.06 -7.68 -13.48
CA ASN A 36 5.52 -6.84 -14.59
C ASN A 36 4.88 -5.45 -14.57
N ILE A 37 3.61 -5.35 -14.21
CA ILE A 37 2.94 -4.05 -14.04
C ILE A 37 3.63 -3.24 -12.94
N ALA A 38 3.93 -3.86 -11.80
CA ALA A 38 4.62 -3.20 -10.68
C ALA A 38 6.01 -2.70 -11.10
N ILE A 39 6.81 -3.55 -11.74
CA ILE A 39 8.17 -3.20 -12.19
C ILE A 39 8.10 -2.06 -13.22
N ASN A 40 7.26 -2.17 -14.24
CA ASN A 40 7.10 -1.13 -15.25
C ASN A 40 6.52 0.17 -14.66
N GLY A 41 5.61 0.05 -13.71
CA GLY A 41 5.07 1.18 -12.97
C GLY A 41 6.15 1.93 -12.22
N LEU A 42 6.96 1.23 -11.42
CA LEU A 42 8.06 1.81 -10.66
C LEU A 42 9.10 2.47 -11.56
N LEU A 43 9.41 1.85 -12.71
CA LEU A 43 10.43 2.36 -13.64
C LEU A 43 9.96 3.61 -14.40
N PHE A 44 8.74 3.60 -14.95
CA PHE A 44 8.38 4.56 -16.00
C PHE A 44 7.16 5.43 -15.71
N LYS A 45 6.16 4.92 -15.00
CA LYS A 45 4.84 5.57 -14.94
C LYS A 45 4.45 6.08 -13.56
N TYR A 46 4.76 5.34 -12.51
CA TYR A 46 4.32 5.69 -11.18
C TYR A 46 5.17 6.80 -10.56
N LYS A 47 4.50 7.79 -9.99
CA LYS A 47 5.13 8.87 -9.21
C LYS A 47 4.67 8.77 -7.76
N PRO A 48 5.58 8.69 -6.78
CA PRO A 48 5.20 8.70 -5.37
C PRO A 48 4.51 10.00 -5.01
N THR A 49 3.67 9.98 -3.97
CA THR A 49 3.06 11.19 -3.40
C THR A 49 3.72 11.55 -2.08
N ASN A 50 3.45 12.76 -1.58
CA ASN A 50 3.61 13.04 -0.17
C ASN A 50 2.32 12.65 0.56
N ALA A 51 2.44 12.26 1.82
CA ALA A 51 1.30 11.86 2.62
C ALA A 51 1.41 12.35 4.07
N GLU A 52 0.27 12.80 4.59
CA GLU A 52 0.07 13.04 6.01
C GLU A 52 -0.63 11.82 6.62
N ILE A 53 -0.07 11.31 7.67
CA ILE A 53 -0.52 10.11 8.36
C ILE A 53 -0.95 10.47 9.78
N GLU A 54 -2.10 9.96 10.19
CA GLU A 54 -2.54 10.03 11.58
C GLU A 54 -2.81 8.60 12.07
N VAL A 55 -2.14 8.21 13.16
CA VAL A 55 -2.33 6.93 13.82
C VAL A 55 -2.71 7.20 15.27
N ASP A 56 -3.94 6.85 15.65
CA ASP A 56 -4.49 7.05 17.00
C ASP A 56 -4.25 8.48 17.55
N GLY A 57 -4.41 9.50 16.68
CA GLY A 57 -4.25 10.91 17.01
C GLY A 57 -2.82 11.44 16.91
N GLN A 58 -1.82 10.60 16.64
CA GLN A 58 -0.45 11.03 16.39
C GLN A 58 -0.24 11.31 14.90
N HIS A 59 0.38 12.47 14.57
CA HIS A 59 0.56 12.95 13.21
C HIS A 59 1.99 12.76 12.73
N TYR A 60 2.13 12.35 11.46
CA TYR A 60 3.40 12.14 10.78
C TYR A 60 3.31 12.63 9.34
N SER A 61 4.40 13.21 8.83
CA SER A 61 4.51 13.66 7.43
C SER A 61 5.57 12.87 6.70
N TYR A 62 5.23 12.36 5.52
CA TYR A 62 6.15 11.58 4.69
C TYR A 62 6.23 12.13 3.27
N LYS A 63 7.45 12.16 2.73
CA LYS A 63 7.71 12.53 1.35
C LYS A 63 8.03 11.30 0.51
N LYS A 64 7.69 11.36 -0.78
CA LYS A 64 7.94 10.28 -1.74
C LYS A 64 7.43 8.93 -1.23
N VAL A 65 6.16 8.86 -0.88
CA VAL A 65 5.51 7.62 -0.44
C VAL A 65 5.21 6.76 -1.66
N TRP A 66 5.84 5.60 -1.71
CA TRP A 66 5.69 4.60 -2.77
C TRP A 66 4.60 3.59 -2.45
N LEU A 67 4.50 3.19 -1.18
CA LEU A 67 3.48 2.29 -0.65
C LEU A 67 3.00 2.80 0.71
N ALA A 68 1.71 2.73 0.94
CA ALA A 68 1.09 3.00 2.25
C ALA A 68 -0.17 2.13 2.45
N PRO A 69 -0.07 0.79 2.39
CA PRO A 69 -1.22 -0.07 2.68
C PRO A 69 -1.51 -0.12 4.18
N SER A 70 -2.79 0.02 4.55
CA SER A 70 -3.30 -0.27 5.89
C SER A 70 -3.83 -1.70 5.91
N MET A 71 -3.20 -2.55 6.69
CA MET A 71 -3.36 -4.00 6.65
C MET A 71 -4.06 -4.55 7.90
N ASN A 72 -5.00 -5.44 7.68
CA ASN A 72 -5.56 -6.34 8.68
C ASN A 72 -4.91 -7.74 8.61
N GLY A 73 -4.41 -8.12 7.45
CA GLY A 73 -3.64 -9.34 7.20
C GLY A 73 -2.15 -9.04 6.96
N ARG A 74 -1.35 -10.11 6.79
CA ARG A 74 0.09 -10.01 6.49
C ARG A 74 0.38 -9.82 5.00
N TYR A 75 -0.47 -10.38 4.14
CA TYR A 75 -0.22 -10.59 2.72
C TYR A 75 -1.18 -9.78 1.87
N TYR A 76 -0.71 -9.29 0.74
CA TYR A 76 -1.55 -8.75 -0.32
C TYR A 76 -0.84 -8.86 -1.69
N GLY A 77 -1.56 -8.54 -2.76
CA GLY A 77 -0.97 -8.30 -4.10
C GLY A 77 -0.07 -9.42 -4.62
N GLY A 78 -0.55 -10.66 -4.71
CA GLY A 78 0.20 -11.75 -5.33
C GLY A 78 1.35 -12.32 -4.48
N GLY A 79 1.24 -12.24 -3.16
CA GLY A 79 2.19 -12.86 -2.23
C GLY A 79 3.19 -11.92 -1.57
N MET A 80 2.98 -10.61 -1.69
CA MET A 80 3.76 -9.64 -0.92
C MET A 80 3.43 -9.75 0.56
N ILE A 81 4.48 -9.81 1.40
CA ILE A 81 4.37 -9.86 2.86
C ILE A 81 4.49 -8.44 3.38
N ALA A 82 3.44 -7.63 3.26
CA ALA A 82 3.48 -6.20 3.56
C ALA A 82 3.80 -5.91 5.02
N THR A 83 3.13 -6.62 5.92
CA THR A 83 3.22 -6.41 7.37
C THR A 83 3.47 -7.74 8.08
N PRO A 84 4.73 -8.23 8.12
CA PRO A 84 5.06 -9.59 8.60
C PRO A 84 4.59 -9.89 10.02
N ALA A 85 4.56 -8.88 10.90
CA ALA A 85 4.16 -9.01 12.29
C ALA A 85 2.65 -8.83 12.53
N GLN A 86 1.86 -8.50 11.49
CA GLN A 86 0.42 -8.31 11.65
C GLN A 86 -0.28 -9.62 11.98
N ASP A 87 -1.16 -9.57 12.97
CA ASP A 87 -2.05 -10.68 13.33
C ASP A 87 -3.52 -10.25 13.22
N ARG A 88 -4.20 -10.83 12.22
CA ARG A 88 -5.64 -10.59 11.97
C ARG A 88 -6.52 -10.98 13.16
N LEU A 89 -6.12 -12.02 13.87
CA LEU A 89 -6.88 -12.61 14.98
C LEU A 89 -6.52 -12.02 16.34
N SER A 90 -5.56 -11.08 16.38
CA SER A 90 -5.17 -10.41 17.62
C SER A 90 -6.38 -9.75 18.28
N LYS A 91 -6.52 -9.96 19.59
CA LYS A 91 -7.54 -9.33 20.44
C LYS A 91 -7.36 -7.82 20.53
N ASP A 92 -6.16 -7.31 20.25
CA ASP A 92 -5.82 -5.88 20.36
C ASP A 92 -6.48 -5.05 19.26
N ARG A 93 -7.08 -5.70 18.22
CA ARG A 93 -7.78 -5.04 17.11
C ARG A 93 -6.94 -4.00 16.36
N LEU A 94 -5.63 -4.14 16.37
CA LEU A 94 -4.72 -3.24 15.68
C LEU A 94 -4.71 -3.51 14.17
N LEU A 95 -4.54 -2.43 13.42
CA LEU A 95 -4.15 -2.46 12.01
C LEU A 95 -2.68 -2.09 11.89
N SER A 96 -2.02 -2.54 10.84
CA SER A 96 -0.64 -2.16 10.53
C SER A 96 -0.61 -1.35 9.24
N LEU A 97 0.04 -0.20 9.28
CA LEU A 97 0.33 0.65 8.11
C LEU A 97 1.79 0.42 7.72
N LEU A 98 2.01 -0.14 6.55
CA LEU A 98 3.33 -0.14 5.94
C LEU A 98 3.55 1.22 5.26
N LEU A 99 4.72 1.80 5.47
CA LEU A 99 5.18 3.01 4.79
C LEU A 99 6.50 2.72 4.08
N PHE A 100 6.50 2.81 2.75
CA PHE A 100 7.70 2.77 1.95
C PHE A 100 7.89 4.15 1.31
N HIS A 101 8.91 4.89 1.75
CA HIS A 101 9.02 6.32 1.49
C HIS A 101 10.45 6.82 1.36
N GLY A 102 10.60 8.06 0.93
CA GLY A 102 11.85 8.83 0.99
C GLY A 102 12.92 8.42 -0.01
N SER A 103 12.77 7.29 -0.70
CA SER A 103 13.75 6.79 -1.66
C SER A 103 13.51 7.30 -3.09
N GLY A 104 14.59 7.36 -3.87
CA GLY A 104 14.52 7.49 -5.32
C GLY A 104 14.18 6.15 -5.99
N LYS A 105 13.88 6.19 -7.29
CA LYS A 105 13.47 5.00 -8.07
C LYS A 105 14.44 3.82 -7.96
N ILE A 106 15.75 4.07 -8.07
CA ILE A 106 16.77 3.01 -8.05
C ILE A 106 16.77 2.28 -6.71
N VAL A 107 16.74 3.02 -5.60
CA VAL A 107 16.71 2.45 -4.25
C VAL A 107 15.40 1.70 -4.02
N THR A 108 14.28 2.27 -4.47
CA THR A 108 12.96 1.61 -4.39
C THR A 108 12.97 0.28 -5.12
N LEU A 109 13.50 0.23 -6.35
CA LEU A 109 13.62 -0.99 -7.14
C LEU A 109 14.53 -2.04 -6.49
N ALA A 110 15.60 -1.62 -5.82
CA ALA A 110 16.50 -2.52 -5.13
C ALA A 110 15.86 -3.16 -3.88
N ILE A 111 15.04 -2.40 -3.14
CA ILE A 111 14.39 -2.86 -1.90
C ILE A 111 13.09 -3.61 -2.19
N PHE A 112 12.30 -3.19 -3.19
CA PHE A 112 10.95 -3.69 -3.45
C PHE A 112 10.84 -5.23 -3.54
N PRO A 113 11.75 -5.96 -4.22
CA PRO A 113 11.66 -7.42 -4.28
C PRO A 113 11.73 -8.11 -2.92
N SER A 114 12.34 -7.48 -1.92
CA SER A 114 12.46 -8.03 -0.57
C SER A 114 11.11 -8.13 0.16
N ILE A 115 10.07 -7.42 -0.30
CA ILE A 115 8.72 -7.48 0.26
C ILE A 115 8.09 -8.87 0.12
N PHE A 116 8.45 -9.64 -0.91
CA PHE A 116 7.98 -11.02 -1.10
C PHE A 116 8.55 -12.00 -0.06
N LYS A 117 9.60 -11.60 0.64
CA LYS A 117 10.24 -12.37 1.73
C LYS A 117 10.02 -11.72 3.11
N GLY A 118 9.26 -10.60 3.17
CA GLY A 118 9.08 -9.83 4.39
C GLY A 118 10.36 -9.13 4.89
N LYS A 119 11.40 -9.04 4.05
CA LYS A 119 12.72 -8.48 4.37
C LYS A 119 12.85 -6.97 4.09
N HIS A 120 11.84 -6.35 3.53
CA HIS A 120 11.79 -4.90 3.31
C HIS A 120 11.88 -4.11 4.63
N ILE A 121 11.39 -4.68 5.74
CA ILE A 121 11.48 -4.09 7.08
C ILE A 121 12.93 -3.93 7.59
N ASP A 122 13.90 -4.61 6.98
CA ASP A 122 15.31 -4.48 7.31
C ASP A 122 15.94 -3.17 6.76
N HIS A 123 15.13 -2.33 6.10
CA HIS A 123 15.54 -1.04 5.53
C HIS A 123 14.85 0.15 6.25
N PRO A 124 15.16 0.43 7.54
CA PRO A 124 14.42 1.39 8.36
C PRO A 124 14.50 2.84 7.90
N LYS A 125 15.45 3.18 7.02
CA LYS A 125 15.53 4.53 6.41
C LYS A 125 14.38 4.81 5.43
N ASN A 126 13.83 3.75 4.82
CA ASN A 126 12.84 3.87 3.76
C ASN A 126 11.57 3.08 4.02
N VAL A 127 11.59 2.19 5.00
CA VAL A 127 10.46 1.33 5.33
C VAL A 127 10.16 1.41 6.82
N GLU A 128 8.92 1.77 7.13
CA GLU A 128 8.38 1.78 8.49
C GLU A 128 7.07 1.01 8.54
N VAL A 129 6.77 0.40 9.67
CA VAL A 129 5.46 -0.15 10.00
C VAL A 129 4.93 0.53 11.26
N LYS A 130 3.76 1.16 11.15
CA LYS A 130 3.05 1.75 12.28
C LYS A 130 1.79 0.94 12.58
N THR A 131 1.49 0.74 13.84
CA THR A 131 0.30 0.01 14.28
C THR A 131 -0.62 0.93 15.07
N GLY A 132 -1.91 0.76 14.90
CA GLY A 132 -2.93 1.52 15.63
C GLY A 132 -4.33 1.01 15.37
N HIS A 133 -5.28 1.50 16.16
CA HIS A 133 -6.71 1.17 16.03
C HIS A 133 -7.37 1.95 14.90
N ARG A 134 -6.90 3.19 14.69
CA ARG A 134 -7.42 4.10 13.67
C ARG A 134 -6.26 4.72 12.90
N ILE A 135 -6.25 4.49 11.61
CA ILE A 135 -5.23 4.98 10.69
C ILE A 135 -5.92 5.86 9.65
N LYS A 136 -5.50 7.13 9.56
CA LYS A 136 -5.93 8.06 8.52
C LYS A 136 -4.74 8.42 7.64
N VAL A 137 -4.95 8.36 6.33
CA VAL A 137 -3.93 8.71 5.33
C VAL A 137 -4.50 9.77 4.41
N THR A 138 -3.78 10.88 4.25
CA THR A 138 -4.13 11.97 3.35
C THR A 138 -2.98 12.20 2.37
N PHE A 139 -3.28 12.15 1.08
CA PHE A 139 -2.32 12.33 -0.01
C PHE A 139 -2.32 13.77 -0.51
N ASP A 140 -1.20 14.22 -1.08
CA ASP A 140 -1.07 15.55 -1.67
C ASP A 140 -1.88 15.72 -2.97
N ARG A 141 -2.29 14.62 -3.61
CA ARG A 141 -3.18 14.58 -4.79
C ARG A 141 -4.14 13.40 -4.74
N PRO A 142 -5.23 13.41 -5.52
CA PRO A 142 -6.07 12.23 -5.69
C PRO A 142 -5.29 11.06 -6.32
N VAL A 143 -5.51 9.85 -5.80
CA VAL A 143 -4.82 8.62 -6.20
C VAL A 143 -5.80 7.47 -6.36
N ALA A 144 -5.35 6.39 -7.00
CA ALA A 144 -6.05 5.11 -6.97
C ALA A 144 -5.70 4.34 -5.70
N LEU A 145 -6.70 3.74 -5.07
CA LEU A 145 -6.55 2.76 -4.00
C LEU A 145 -7.03 1.40 -4.48
N GLN A 146 -6.50 0.35 -3.89
CA GLN A 146 -7.14 -0.96 -3.90
C GLN A 146 -7.73 -1.28 -2.51
N ILE A 147 -8.89 -1.93 -2.48
CA ILE A 147 -9.53 -2.45 -1.25
C ILE A 147 -9.81 -3.92 -1.51
N ASP A 148 -9.03 -4.81 -0.89
CA ASP A 148 -9.09 -6.25 -1.14
C ASP A 148 -9.09 -6.65 -2.64
N GLY A 149 -8.33 -5.89 -3.46
CA GLY A 149 -8.22 -6.09 -4.90
C GLY A 149 -9.21 -5.28 -5.75
N GLU A 150 -10.19 -4.60 -5.17
CA GLU A 150 -11.07 -3.68 -5.90
C GLU A 150 -10.44 -2.29 -6.03
N THR A 151 -10.45 -1.73 -7.22
CA THR A 151 -9.92 -0.38 -7.49
C THR A 151 -10.92 0.70 -7.08
N VAL A 152 -10.46 1.70 -6.35
CA VAL A 152 -11.20 2.92 -6.03
C VAL A 152 -10.40 4.13 -6.48
N LEU A 153 -10.95 4.89 -7.42
CA LEU A 153 -10.27 6.04 -8.04
C LEU A 153 -10.52 7.34 -7.30
N ASN A 154 -9.64 8.33 -7.54
CA ASN A 154 -9.78 9.71 -7.07
C ASN A 154 -9.88 9.87 -5.55
N VAL A 155 -9.16 9.05 -4.80
CA VAL A 155 -9.14 9.13 -3.34
C VAL A 155 -8.01 10.04 -2.89
N LYS A 156 -8.35 11.06 -2.11
CA LYS A 156 -7.38 11.95 -1.46
C LYS A 156 -7.13 11.60 0.00
N THR A 157 -8.14 11.07 0.67
CA THR A 157 -8.06 10.69 2.09
C THR A 157 -8.85 9.42 2.33
N TYR A 158 -8.31 8.53 3.16
CA TYR A 158 -9.06 7.42 3.72
C TYR A 158 -8.78 7.26 5.21
N THR A 159 -9.69 6.60 5.90
CA THR A 159 -9.52 6.19 7.29
C THR A 159 -9.86 4.71 7.41
N ALA A 160 -8.94 3.94 7.99
CA ALA A 160 -9.11 2.53 8.30
C ALA A 160 -9.20 2.32 9.82
N TYR A 161 -10.14 1.47 10.26
CA TYR A 161 -10.28 1.08 11.67
C TYR A 161 -11.01 -0.26 11.76
N LYS A 162 -10.83 -0.97 12.88
CA LYS A 162 -11.61 -2.16 13.23
C LYS A 162 -12.77 -1.77 14.15
N GLU A 163 -13.97 -2.25 13.79
CA GLU A 163 -15.18 -2.16 14.66
C GLU A 163 -15.18 -3.24 15.73
#